data_6e81760f139c76f49e3bc768b7a9f499
#
_entry.id   6e81760f139c76f49e3bc768b7a9f499
#
_cell.length_a   1.000
_cell.length_b   1.000
_cell.length_c   1.000
_cell.angle_alpha   90.00
_cell.angle_beta   90.00
_cell.angle_gamma   90.00
#
_symmetry.space_group_name_H-M   'P 1'
#
loop_
_entity.id
_entity.type
_entity.pdbx_description
1 polymer ?
#
loop_
_entity_poly.entity_id
_entity_poly.type
_entity_poly.pdbx_seq_one_letter_code
_entity_poly.pdbx_strand_id
1 'polypeptide(L)'
;MKVERDAAELAYAQAVQHALGDVADTLVGYNKSRAYRAEVEEETATYAETARLANDRYRGGATGFLEVLTTQQQYLNSELQLAQAGSAELRDYVQLYRALGGGWGT
;
A
#
# COMPACT_ATOMS: atom_id res chain seq x y z
N MET A 1 7.04 25.79 40.79
CA MET A 1 6.19 25.21 41.77
C MET A 1 4.94 24.68 41.15
N LYS A 2 3.78 25.03 41.64
CA LYS A 2 2.54 24.44 41.09
C LYS A 2 2.34 24.78 39.62
N VAL A 3 2.64 26.00 39.20
CA VAL A 3 2.51 26.44 37.79
C VAL A 3 3.49 25.69 36.91
N GLU A 4 4.71 25.45 37.35
CA GLU A 4 5.70 24.72 36.58
C GLU A 4 5.30 23.25 36.43
N ARG A 5 4.76 22.66 37.48
CA ARG A 5 4.27 21.28 37.46
C ARG A 5 3.08 21.16 36.49
N ASP A 6 2.14 22.10 36.54
CA ASP A 6 0.98 22.09 35.65
C ASP A 6 1.39 22.24 34.20
N ALA A 7 2.37 23.10 33.91
CA ALA A 7 2.90 23.29 32.58
C ALA A 7 3.59 22.01 32.07
N ALA A 8 4.35 21.34 32.96
CA ALA A 8 5.00 20.08 32.57
C ALA A 8 4.01 18.97 32.31
N GLU A 9 2.95 18.88 33.11
CA GLU A 9 1.89 17.90 32.92
C GLU A 9 1.14 18.16 31.62
N LEU A 10 0.86 19.42 31.29
CA LEU A 10 0.19 19.79 30.06
C LEU A 10 1.07 19.44 28.85
N ALA A 11 2.37 19.75 28.93
CA ALA A 11 3.30 19.43 27.86
C ALA A 11 3.38 17.91 27.63
N TYR A 12 3.40 17.14 28.72
CA TYR A 12 3.40 15.69 28.63
C TYR A 12 2.12 15.17 27.97
N ALA A 13 0.97 15.68 28.39
CA ALA A 13 -0.32 15.28 27.80
C ALA A 13 -0.39 15.60 26.32
N GLN A 14 0.11 16.78 25.91
CA GLN A 14 0.17 17.16 24.50
C GLN A 14 1.10 16.25 23.70
N ALA A 15 2.24 15.89 24.27
CA ALA A 15 3.17 14.97 23.61
C ALA A 15 2.55 13.59 23.41
N VAL A 16 1.83 13.09 24.41
CA VAL A 16 1.13 11.81 24.30
C VAL A 16 0.05 11.85 23.23
N GLN A 17 -0.75 12.92 23.21
CA GLN A 17 -1.79 13.09 22.19
C GLN A 17 -1.19 13.15 20.79
N HIS A 18 -0.07 13.86 20.63
CA HIS A 18 0.61 13.96 19.35
C HIS A 18 1.12 12.59 18.90
N ALA A 19 1.72 11.82 19.79
CA ALA A 19 2.22 10.50 19.49
C ALA A 19 1.07 9.55 19.09
N LEU A 20 -0.05 9.62 19.80
CA LEU A 20 -1.22 8.81 19.47
C LEU A 20 -1.81 9.21 18.12
N GLY A 21 -1.82 10.52 17.82
CA GLY A 21 -2.25 11.01 16.51
C GLY A 21 -1.39 10.50 15.39
N ASP A 22 -0.07 10.49 15.59
CA ASP A 22 0.87 9.96 14.58
C ASP A 22 0.65 8.47 14.34
N VAL A 23 0.44 7.69 15.40
CA VAL A 23 0.14 6.26 15.27
C VAL A 23 -1.16 6.05 14.50
N ALA A 24 -2.20 6.83 14.84
CA ALA A 24 -3.49 6.72 14.15
C ALA A 24 -3.37 7.05 12.67
N ASP A 25 -2.64 8.12 12.34
CA ASP A 25 -2.45 8.55 10.95
C ASP A 25 -1.66 7.50 10.15
N THR A 26 -0.59 6.96 10.72
CA THR A 26 0.20 5.94 10.04
C THR A 26 -0.56 4.64 9.89
N LEU A 27 -1.42 4.30 10.85
CA LEU A 27 -2.27 3.11 10.74
C LEU A 27 -3.28 3.26 9.62
N VAL A 28 -3.92 4.42 9.50
CA VAL A 28 -4.84 4.70 8.40
C VAL A 28 -4.11 4.60 7.06
N GLY A 29 -2.92 5.20 6.97
CA GLY A 29 -2.11 5.14 5.75
C GLY A 29 -1.73 3.72 5.37
N TYR A 30 -1.31 2.93 6.35
CA TYR A 30 -0.97 1.52 6.12
C TYR A 30 -2.19 0.73 5.64
N ASN A 31 -3.34 0.91 6.28
CA ASN A 31 -4.55 0.20 5.89
C ASN A 31 -4.98 0.55 4.47
N LYS A 32 -4.83 1.81 4.07
CA LYS A 32 -5.14 2.24 2.70
C LYS A 32 -4.19 1.61 1.68
N SER A 33 -2.90 1.60 1.99
CA SER A 33 -1.90 1.00 1.10
C SER A 33 -2.12 -0.50 0.97
N ARG A 34 -2.47 -1.16 2.05
CA ARG A 34 -2.75 -2.59 2.05
C ARG A 34 -3.99 -2.92 1.21
N ALA A 35 -5.05 -2.13 1.37
CA ALA A 35 -6.28 -2.32 0.60
C ALA A 35 -6.04 -2.08 -0.89
N TYR A 36 -5.29 -1.03 -1.21
CA TYR A 36 -4.96 -0.72 -2.60
C TYR A 36 -4.12 -1.83 -3.23
N ARG A 37 -3.11 -2.34 -2.50
CA ARG A 37 -2.30 -3.45 -3.01
C ARG A 37 -3.16 -4.67 -3.30
N ALA A 38 -4.10 -5.01 -2.41
CA ALA A 38 -4.98 -6.14 -2.60
C ALA A 38 -5.86 -5.97 -3.84
N GLU A 39 -6.35 -4.75 -4.07
CA GLU A 39 -7.16 -4.43 -5.25
C GLU A 39 -6.34 -4.56 -6.54
N VAL A 40 -5.11 -4.03 -6.55
CA VAL A 40 -4.22 -4.14 -7.70
C VAL A 40 -3.83 -5.60 -7.97
N GLU A 41 -3.66 -6.38 -6.91
CA GLU A 41 -3.38 -7.81 -7.04
C GLU A 41 -4.51 -8.55 -7.76
N GLU A 42 -5.76 -8.25 -7.42
CA GLU A 42 -6.91 -8.83 -8.10
C GLU A 42 -6.98 -8.40 -9.57
N GLU A 43 -6.73 -7.11 -9.84
CA GLU A 43 -6.71 -6.61 -11.22
C GLU A 43 -5.60 -7.30 -12.03
N THR A 44 -4.43 -7.47 -11.43
CA THR A 44 -3.31 -8.14 -12.10
C THR A 44 -3.66 -9.58 -12.44
N ALA A 45 -4.32 -10.29 -11.54
CA ALA A 45 -4.78 -11.65 -11.80
C ALA A 45 -5.76 -11.70 -12.98
N THR A 46 -6.65 -10.71 -13.08
CA THR A 46 -7.59 -10.60 -14.18
C THR A 46 -6.87 -10.36 -15.51
N TYR A 47 -5.90 -9.46 -15.53
CA TYR A 47 -5.10 -9.20 -16.73
C TYR A 47 -4.28 -10.43 -17.14
N ALA A 48 -3.75 -11.18 -16.18
CA ALA A 48 -3.03 -12.41 -16.46
C ALA A 48 -3.93 -13.43 -17.17
N GLU A 49 -5.15 -13.58 -16.69
CA GLU A 49 -6.13 -14.50 -17.29
C GLU A 49 -6.52 -14.04 -18.69
N THR A 50 -6.73 -12.74 -18.88
CA THR A 50 -7.07 -12.17 -20.17
C THR A 50 -5.94 -12.43 -21.17
N ALA A 51 -4.68 -12.25 -20.75
CA ALA A 51 -3.54 -12.50 -21.62
C ALA A 51 -3.42 -13.99 -21.97
N ARG A 52 -3.69 -14.86 -21.02
CA ARG A 52 -3.67 -16.30 -21.26
C ARG A 52 -4.74 -16.70 -22.29
N LEU A 53 -5.95 -16.19 -22.14
CA LEU A 53 -7.04 -16.47 -23.07
C LEU A 53 -6.73 -15.94 -24.48
N ALA A 54 -6.16 -14.75 -24.58
CA ALA A 54 -5.77 -14.18 -25.86
C ALA A 54 -4.73 -15.07 -26.56
N ASN A 55 -3.75 -15.56 -25.81
CA ASN A 55 -2.74 -16.45 -26.34
C ASN A 55 -3.35 -17.77 -26.82
N ASP A 56 -4.28 -18.35 -26.07
CA ASP A 56 -4.97 -19.57 -26.45
C ASP A 56 -5.78 -19.38 -27.74
N ARG A 57 -6.49 -18.25 -27.83
CA ARG A 57 -7.27 -17.92 -29.02
C ARG A 57 -6.38 -17.71 -30.24
N TYR A 58 -5.22 -17.09 -30.05
CA TYR A 58 -4.26 -16.94 -31.13
C TYR A 58 -3.75 -18.28 -31.62
N ARG A 59 -3.40 -19.18 -30.70
CA ARG A 59 -2.94 -20.54 -31.08
C ARG A 59 -4.02 -21.33 -31.82
N GLY A 60 -5.28 -21.09 -31.47
CA GLY A 60 -6.41 -21.72 -32.14
C GLY A 60 -6.81 -21.06 -33.45
N GLY A 61 -6.16 -19.96 -33.82
CA GLY A 61 -6.47 -19.25 -35.05
C GLY A 61 -7.67 -18.32 -34.98
N ALA A 62 -8.24 -18.12 -33.77
CA ALA A 62 -9.44 -17.31 -33.59
C ALA A 62 -9.16 -15.81 -33.57
N THR A 63 -7.93 -15.39 -33.30
CA THR A 63 -7.57 -13.98 -33.19
C THR A 63 -6.14 -13.73 -33.68
N GLY A 64 -5.83 -12.48 -33.97
CA GLY A 64 -4.49 -12.08 -34.43
C GLY A 64 -3.49 -11.88 -33.31
N PHE A 65 -2.22 -11.77 -33.69
CA PHE A 65 -1.11 -11.61 -32.74
C PHE A 65 -1.17 -10.28 -32.00
N LEU A 66 -1.78 -9.25 -32.61
CA LEU A 66 -1.89 -7.92 -31.98
C LEU A 66 -2.65 -8.00 -30.65
N GLU A 67 -3.70 -8.81 -30.58
CA GLU A 67 -4.45 -9.00 -29.34
C GLU A 67 -3.57 -9.60 -28.24
N VAL A 68 -2.70 -10.56 -28.61
CA VAL A 68 -1.74 -11.15 -27.67
C VAL A 68 -0.80 -10.07 -27.12
N LEU A 69 -0.23 -9.25 -28.01
CA LEU A 69 0.68 -8.19 -27.60
C LEU A 69 0.01 -7.17 -26.70
N THR A 70 -1.20 -6.75 -27.05
CA THR A 70 -1.95 -5.75 -26.28
C THR A 70 -2.26 -6.28 -24.88
N THR A 71 -2.75 -7.51 -24.77
CA THR A 71 -3.11 -8.08 -23.47
C THR A 71 -1.88 -8.36 -22.62
N GLN A 72 -0.75 -8.76 -23.22
CA GLN A 72 0.49 -8.95 -22.49
C GLN A 72 1.03 -7.62 -21.96
N GLN A 73 0.94 -6.56 -22.75
CA GLN A 73 1.37 -5.25 -22.31
C GLN A 73 0.54 -4.76 -21.13
N GLN A 74 -0.77 -4.95 -21.18
CA GLN A 74 -1.65 -4.61 -20.07
C GLN A 74 -1.29 -5.38 -18.81
N TYR A 75 -1.01 -6.65 -18.95
CA TYR A 75 -0.60 -7.49 -17.81
C TYR A 75 0.72 -7.00 -17.21
N LEU A 76 1.73 -6.71 -18.05
CA LEU A 76 3.01 -6.23 -17.57
C LEU A 76 2.90 -4.89 -16.86
N ASN A 77 2.06 -3.99 -17.38
CA ASN A 77 1.80 -2.72 -16.72
C ASN A 77 1.15 -2.91 -15.36
N SER A 78 0.22 -3.87 -15.24
CA SER A 78 -0.41 -4.16 -13.95
C SER A 78 0.56 -4.80 -12.96
N GLU A 79 1.49 -5.62 -13.44
CA GLU A 79 2.55 -6.17 -12.57
C GLU A 79 3.43 -5.05 -12.02
N LEU A 80 3.74 -4.04 -12.83
CA LEU A 80 4.51 -2.90 -12.38
C LEU A 80 3.74 -2.12 -11.30
N GLN A 81 2.45 -1.89 -11.53
CA GLN A 81 1.60 -1.24 -10.53
C GLN A 81 1.54 -2.04 -9.24
N LEU A 82 1.46 -3.36 -9.34
CA LEU A 82 1.45 -4.23 -8.15
C LEU A 82 2.76 -4.12 -7.38
N ALA A 83 3.89 -4.08 -8.06
CA ALA A 83 5.19 -3.90 -7.41
C ALA A 83 5.26 -2.56 -6.70
N GLN A 84 4.75 -1.49 -7.32
CA GLN A 84 4.71 -0.17 -6.71
C GLN A 84 3.79 -0.13 -5.50
N ALA A 85 2.63 -0.78 -5.60
CA ALA A 85 1.68 -0.86 -4.49
C ALA A 85 2.27 -1.65 -3.32
N GLY A 86 3.01 -2.73 -3.60
CA GLY A 86 3.70 -3.51 -2.57
C GLY A 86 4.79 -2.71 -1.88
N SER A 87 5.54 -1.90 -2.64
CA SER A 87 6.56 -1.03 -2.06
C SER A 87 5.93 0.04 -1.16
N ALA A 88 4.80 0.61 -1.58
CA ALA A 88 4.09 1.61 -0.78
C ALA A 88 3.57 0.99 0.52
N GLU A 89 3.01 -0.22 0.45
CA GLU A 89 2.53 -0.93 1.63
C GLU A 89 3.68 -1.17 2.62
N LEU A 90 4.82 -1.62 2.13
CA LEU A 90 5.98 -1.87 2.98
C LEU A 90 6.50 -0.58 3.62
N ARG A 91 6.57 0.50 2.85
CA ARG A 91 7.00 1.79 3.36
C ARG A 91 6.07 2.29 4.46
N ASP A 92 4.77 2.17 4.27
CA ASP A 92 3.78 2.60 5.25
C ASP A 92 3.79 1.70 6.48
N TYR A 93 4.08 0.42 6.30
CA TYR A 93 4.28 -0.49 7.42
C TYR A 93 5.49 -0.07 8.27
N VAL A 94 6.60 0.28 7.62
CA VAL A 94 7.80 0.73 8.32
C VAL A 94 7.52 2.02 9.08
N GLN A 95 6.77 2.96 8.48
CA GLN A 95 6.39 4.20 9.15
C GLN A 95 5.51 3.94 10.37
N LEU A 96 4.58 3.00 10.27
CA LEU A 96 3.74 2.61 11.40
C LEU A 96 4.60 2.03 12.51
N TYR A 97 5.53 1.15 12.16
CA TYR A 97 6.43 0.54 13.13
C TYR A 97 7.28 1.60 13.84
N ARG A 98 7.78 2.57 13.08
CA ARG A 98 8.55 3.68 13.67
C ARG A 98 7.71 4.54 14.60
N ALA A 99 6.47 4.81 14.20
CA ALA A 99 5.56 5.60 15.04
C ALA A 99 5.28 4.87 16.36
N LEU A 100 5.06 3.56 16.31
CA LEU A 100 4.85 2.75 17.51
C LEU A 100 6.10 2.70 18.38
N GLY A 101 7.27 2.47 17.78
CA GLY A 101 8.53 2.37 18.50
C GLY A 101 9.04 3.73 18.96
N GLY A 102 8.92 4.76 18.10
CA GLY A 102 9.37 6.10 18.41
C GLY A 102 8.54 6.80 19.46
N GLY A 103 7.24 6.45 19.57
CA GLY A 103 6.35 7.02 20.56
C GLY A 103 6.56 6.46 21.96
N TRP A 104 7.16 5.28 22.07
CA TRP A 104 7.35 4.58 23.34
C TRP A 104 8.81 4.45 23.73
N GLY A 105 9.71 4.59 22.77
CA GLY A 105 11.10 4.30 23.00
C GLY A 105 11.87 5.51 23.41
N THR A 106 12.23 5.66 24.44
CA THR A 106 13.07 6.55 24.95
C THR A 106 13.98 6.95 25.01
#